data_2b0fd27b9a225718ab069d684f44112b
#
_entry.id   2b0fd27b9a225718ab069d684f44112b
#
_cell.length_a   1.000
_cell.length_b   1.000
_cell.length_c   1.000
_cell.angle_alpha   90.00
_cell.angle_beta   90.00
_cell.angle_gamma   90.00
#
_symmetry.space_group_name_H-M   'P 1'
#
loop_
_entity.id
_entity.type
_entity.pdbx_description
1 polymer ?
#
loop_
_entity_poly.entity_id
_entity_poly.type
_entity_poly.pdbx_seq_one_letter_code
_entity_poly.pdbx_strand_id
1 'polypeptide(L)'
;MMTSHKPSRRAAILLMLAGAAILSLSGMDRPLCGPQELSRADDLYRQGRFDEAARLYAQIAAQDPASYGAALGMGRIQLLRNSLSEAETWLKKARELNPQEREPQALLGEVLYRRGDYAAAAPFFESLGQKAKAEKLKAFQDRTPFLIESGPDVSALPFVVTDPLPQIKVTINGQEGTFLIDTGAWELHVMPAFAEKSGLKPLATTDKGIYAGGRTASNAHSLADSVRLGDFALRNVPVVLPQSPGGPFQVDGIVGTVVLYQFLFTLDYPKGRLILRRNTPEMSKSVRAESEAAGAAVIPFWLAGDHFVYAWGTANGAGPYLFFVDTGLAGGGFICTERVLKEAKIELPKEGIQGMGGGGAVTSYPFTVDLTLGKVRRDKVRGMYGAIPPGFDERQGFRSGGIISHGFFRAFAVTFDFQAMALYLK
;
A
#
# COMPACT_ATOMS: atom_id res chain seq x y z
N MET A 1 66.85 63.29 12.24
CA MET A 1 66.34 64.47 12.91
C MET A 1 65.19 63.96 13.77
N MET A 2 65.45 63.74 15.07
CA MET A 2 65.18 64.68 16.18
C MET A 2 63.65 64.97 16.21
N THR A 3 62.86 64.74 17.25
CA THR A 3 63.00 64.71 18.72
C THR A 3 61.67 64.23 19.26
N SER A 4 61.63 63.23 20.14
CA SER A 4 61.57 63.41 21.59
C SER A 4 60.40 64.28 22.13
N HIS A 5 59.44 63.69 22.80
CA HIS A 5 59.19 63.99 24.20
C HIS A 5 58.06 63.20 24.82
N LYS A 6 58.36 62.42 25.85
CA LYS A 6 57.49 62.12 27.02
C LYS A 6 57.61 63.33 27.97
N PRO A 7 56.82 63.49 29.05
CA PRO A 7 56.22 62.56 29.95
C PRO A 7 54.86 63.08 30.56
N SER A 8 54.18 62.39 31.38
CA SER A 8 54.15 62.07 32.76
C SER A 8 52.79 62.22 33.42
N ARG A 9 52.40 61.17 34.10
CA ARG A 9 52.04 61.02 35.49
C ARG A 9 50.62 61.31 36.02
N ARG A 10 50.15 60.27 36.69
CA ARG A 10 49.36 60.19 37.95
C ARG A 10 47.85 60.22 37.77
N ALA A 11 47.23 59.09 38.00
CA ALA A 11 46.77 58.43 39.20
C ALA A 11 45.31 58.81 39.56
N ALA A 12 44.42 57.81 39.51
CA ALA A 12 43.46 57.59 40.56
C ALA A 12 42.82 56.20 40.40
N ILE A 13 42.99 55.40 41.42
CA ILE A 13 42.35 54.14 41.68
C ILE A 13 40.88 54.45 42.03
N LEU A 14 39.92 53.89 41.28
CA LEU A 14 38.56 53.72 41.76
C LEU A 14 38.16 52.27 41.50
N LEU A 15 38.15 51.46 42.57
CA LEU A 15 37.48 50.17 42.57
C LEU A 15 35.99 50.43 42.38
N MET A 16 35.42 49.94 41.32
CA MET A 16 33.99 49.63 41.24
C MET A 16 33.83 48.12 40.93
N LEU A 17 33.31 47.46 41.95
CA LEU A 17 32.76 46.11 41.87
C LEU A 17 31.62 46.14 40.84
N ALA A 18 31.85 45.62 39.64
CA ALA A 18 30.79 45.27 38.70
C ALA A 18 30.50 43.80 38.90
N GLY A 19 29.33 43.54 39.53
CA GLY A 19 28.83 42.19 39.69
C GLY A 19 28.68 41.50 38.36
N ALA A 20 29.28 40.34 38.26
CA ALA A 20 29.03 39.39 37.18
C ALA A 20 27.57 38.93 37.32
N ALA A 21 26.66 39.49 36.53
CA ALA A 21 25.38 38.93 36.28
C ALA A 21 25.61 37.64 35.46
N ILE A 22 25.65 36.51 36.16
CA ILE A 22 25.48 35.20 35.52
C ILE A 22 24.07 35.23 34.96
N LEU A 23 23.92 35.51 33.69
CA LEU A 23 22.75 35.14 32.92
C LEU A 23 22.70 33.63 32.92
N SER A 24 22.04 33.07 33.93
CA SER A 24 21.49 31.72 33.82
C SER A 24 20.53 31.74 32.63
N LEU A 25 21.01 31.24 31.49
CA LEU A 25 20.15 30.73 30.46
C LEU A 25 19.34 29.62 31.14
N SER A 26 18.23 30.00 31.71
CA SER A 26 17.15 29.06 32.01
C SER A 26 16.84 28.37 30.70
N GLY A 27 17.37 27.15 30.53
CA GLY A 27 16.88 26.23 29.55
C GLY A 27 15.36 26.23 29.69
N MET A 28 14.68 26.68 28.67
CA MET A 28 13.26 26.36 28.55
C MET A 28 13.19 24.85 28.65
N ASP A 29 12.78 24.33 29.79
CA ASP A 29 12.30 22.97 29.94
C ASP A 29 11.19 22.78 28.89
N ARG A 30 11.58 22.33 27.70
CA ARG A 30 10.60 21.81 26.76
C ARG A 30 9.97 20.63 27.50
N PRO A 31 8.66 20.64 27.70
CA PRO A 31 8.00 19.52 28.35
C PRO A 31 8.39 18.27 27.57
N LEU A 32 9.00 17.30 28.26
CA LEU A 32 9.29 15.99 27.70
C LEU A 32 8.00 15.46 27.10
N CYS A 33 8.00 15.05 25.84
CA CYS A 33 6.86 14.41 25.24
C CYS A 33 6.46 13.20 26.07
N GLY A 34 5.33 13.33 26.78
CA GLY A 34 4.85 12.32 27.71
C GLY A 34 4.06 11.21 27.02
N PRO A 35 3.63 10.18 27.77
CA PRO A 35 2.78 9.10 27.28
C PRO A 35 1.50 9.60 26.57
N GLN A 36 1.00 10.77 26.90
CA GLN A 36 -0.17 11.38 26.26
C GLN A 36 0.07 11.77 24.80
N GLU A 37 1.25 12.28 24.46
CA GLU A 37 1.57 12.67 23.08
C GLU A 37 1.79 11.44 22.19
N LEU A 38 2.38 10.38 22.73
CA LEU A 38 2.47 9.11 22.03
C LEU A 38 1.07 8.51 21.77
N SER A 39 0.21 8.50 22.79
CA SER A 39 -1.19 8.06 22.62
C SER A 39 -1.93 8.89 21.57
N ARG A 40 -1.71 10.20 21.54
CA ARG A 40 -2.28 11.08 20.51
C ARG A 40 -1.75 10.76 19.11
N ALA A 41 -0.45 10.47 18.97
CA ALA A 41 0.13 10.06 17.71
C ALA A 41 -0.45 8.72 17.21
N ASP A 42 -0.62 7.76 18.13
CA ASP A 42 -1.26 6.47 17.84
C ASP A 42 -2.75 6.65 17.45
N ASP A 43 -3.48 7.58 18.08
CA ASP A 43 -4.85 7.89 17.71
C ASP A 43 -4.95 8.51 16.32
N LEU A 44 -4.04 9.42 15.95
CA LEU A 44 -3.95 9.97 14.61
C LEU A 44 -3.65 8.89 13.57
N TYR A 45 -2.74 7.97 13.88
CA TYR A 45 -2.43 6.82 13.03
C TYR A 45 -3.67 5.94 12.83
N ARG A 46 -4.36 5.56 13.92
CA ARG A 46 -5.60 4.77 13.86
C ARG A 46 -6.72 5.45 13.07
N GLN A 47 -6.75 6.77 13.06
CA GLN A 47 -7.68 7.55 12.22
C GLN A 47 -7.26 7.69 10.77
N GLY A 48 -6.08 7.19 10.38
CA GLY A 48 -5.50 7.32 9.05
C GLY A 48 -4.87 8.71 8.76
N ARG A 49 -4.76 9.58 9.77
CA ARG A 49 -4.15 10.92 9.68
C ARG A 49 -2.62 10.80 9.74
N PHE A 50 -2.06 10.05 8.79
CA PHE A 50 -0.68 9.59 8.82
C PHE A 50 0.35 10.73 8.80
N ASP A 51 0.10 11.82 8.07
CA ASP A 51 1.02 12.95 8.03
C ASP A 51 1.09 13.70 9.37
N GLU A 52 -0.02 13.77 10.08
CA GLU A 52 -0.07 14.38 11.40
C GLU A 52 0.56 13.47 12.46
N ALA A 53 0.26 12.18 12.40
CA ALA A 53 0.91 11.18 13.24
C ALA A 53 2.43 11.19 13.04
N ALA A 54 2.92 11.23 11.79
CA ALA A 54 4.34 11.28 11.48
C ALA A 54 5.03 12.50 12.08
N ARG A 55 4.40 13.69 11.99
CA ARG A 55 4.97 14.90 12.63
C ARG A 55 5.11 14.74 14.13
N LEU A 56 4.11 14.16 14.78
CA LEU A 56 4.11 13.99 16.23
C LEU A 56 5.10 12.89 16.65
N TYR A 57 5.15 11.75 15.99
CA TYR A 57 6.18 10.73 16.24
C TYR A 57 7.61 11.27 16.04
N ALA A 58 7.83 12.09 15.01
CA ALA A 58 9.13 12.71 14.78
C ALA A 58 9.54 13.67 15.89
N GLN A 59 8.57 14.46 16.44
CA GLN A 59 8.81 15.35 17.58
C GLN A 59 9.16 14.53 18.83
N ILE A 60 8.42 13.46 19.11
CA ILE A 60 8.67 12.55 20.24
C ILE A 60 10.06 11.93 20.09
N ALA A 61 10.42 11.38 18.93
CA ALA A 61 11.71 10.76 18.69
C ALA A 61 12.89 11.72 18.77
N ALA A 62 12.66 13.01 18.50
CA ALA A 62 13.68 14.07 18.66
C ALA A 62 13.92 14.44 20.11
N GLN A 63 12.90 14.38 20.97
CA GLN A 63 12.99 14.68 22.40
C GLN A 63 13.42 13.47 23.22
N ASP A 64 12.92 12.29 22.86
CA ASP A 64 13.26 11.00 23.46
C ASP A 64 13.71 10.02 22.37
N PRO A 65 15.02 9.97 22.03
CA PRO A 65 15.56 9.01 21.08
C PRO A 65 15.38 7.54 21.47
N ALA A 66 15.03 7.24 22.73
CA ALA A 66 14.76 5.89 23.22
C ALA A 66 13.28 5.50 23.16
N SER A 67 12.42 6.37 22.64
CA SER A 67 10.99 6.08 22.48
C SER A 67 10.76 4.99 21.43
N TYR A 68 10.49 3.77 21.92
CA TYR A 68 10.10 2.63 21.08
C TYR A 68 8.86 2.93 20.23
N GLY A 69 7.81 3.48 20.86
CA GLY A 69 6.54 3.79 20.19
C GLY A 69 6.70 4.80 19.05
N ALA A 70 7.54 5.83 19.24
CA ALA A 70 7.80 6.81 18.21
C ALA A 70 8.61 6.19 17.04
N ALA A 71 9.62 5.37 17.35
CA ALA A 71 10.41 4.67 16.32
C ALA A 71 9.54 3.71 15.50
N LEU A 72 8.69 2.91 16.16
CA LEU A 72 7.76 2.00 15.49
C LEU A 72 6.72 2.77 14.65
N GLY A 73 6.12 3.82 15.20
CA GLY A 73 5.15 4.66 14.49
C GLY A 73 5.73 5.29 13.23
N MET A 74 6.96 5.83 13.30
CA MET A 74 7.68 6.32 12.12
C MET A 74 7.92 5.21 11.11
N GLY A 75 8.38 4.04 11.53
CA GLY A 75 8.60 2.90 10.66
C GLY A 75 7.36 2.47 9.90
N ARG A 76 6.22 2.37 10.59
CA ARG A 76 4.91 2.08 9.99
C ARG A 76 4.51 3.10 8.92
N ILE A 77 4.64 4.39 9.22
CA ILE A 77 4.24 5.45 8.29
C ILE A 77 5.16 5.51 7.07
N GLN A 78 6.48 5.35 7.25
CA GLN A 78 7.38 5.30 6.12
C GLN A 78 7.13 4.09 5.21
N LEU A 79 6.72 2.96 5.80
CA LEU A 79 6.31 1.79 5.02
C LEU A 79 5.01 2.06 4.23
N LEU A 80 4.02 2.74 4.83
CA LEU A 80 2.80 3.18 4.13
C LEU A 80 3.10 4.14 2.98
N ARG A 81 4.13 4.99 3.11
CA ARG A 81 4.64 5.90 2.06
C ARG A 81 5.50 5.19 1.01
N ASN A 82 5.74 3.91 1.16
CA ASN A 82 6.68 3.14 0.35
C ASN A 82 8.13 3.68 0.38
N SER A 83 8.49 4.44 1.43
CA SER A 83 9.85 4.94 1.70
C SER A 83 10.65 3.84 2.41
N LEU A 84 11.04 2.81 1.65
CA LEU A 84 11.54 1.54 2.21
C LEU A 84 12.84 1.71 3.01
N SER A 85 13.74 2.62 2.60
CA SER A 85 15.01 2.86 3.31
C SER A 85 14.80 3.55 4.65
N GLU A 86 13.93 4.56 4.70
CA GLU A 86 13.55 5.24 5.93
C GLU A 86 12.77 4.31 6.86
N ALA A 87 11.86 3.52 6.31
CA ALA A 87 11.12 2.51 7.07
C ALA A 87 12.08 1.52 7.74
N GLU A 88 13.05 0.98 6.99
CA GLU A 88 14.06 0.07 7.51
C GLU A 88 14.86 0.68 8.65
N THR A 89 15.29 1.94 8.51
CA THR A 89 16.05 2.66 9.53
C THR A 89 15.27 2.76 10.85
N TRP A 90 14.01 3.21 10.79
CA TRP A 90 13.17 3.35 11.96
C TRP A 90 12.77 2.01 12.58
N LEU A 91 12.50 0.99 11.78
CA LEU A 91 12.14 -0.33 12.26
C LEU A 91 13.33 -1.07 12.90
N LYS A 92 14.55 -0.92 12.39
CA LYS A 92 15.76 -1.41 13.05
C LYS A 92 15.93 -0.76 14.41
N LYS A 93 15.77 0.55 14.51
CA LYS A 93 15.80 1.28 15.78
C LYS A 93 14.73 0.77 16.76
N ALA A 94 13.48 0.60 16.30
CA ALA A 94 12.41 0.05 17.14
C ALA A 94 12.78 -1.36 17.66
N ARG A 95 13.31 -2.24 16.81
CA ARG A 95 13.75 -3.58 17.19
C ARG A 95 14.91 -3.56 18.22
N GLU A 96 15.85 -2.63 18.10
CA GLU A 96 16.93 -2.44 19.06
C GLU A 96 16.42 -1.99 20.43
N LEU A 97 15.43 -1.07 20.44
CA LEU A 97 14.82 -0.55 21.67
C LEU A 97 13.94 -1.57 22.38
N ASN A 98 13.28 -2.46 21.67
CA ASN A 98 12.50 -3.57 22.24
C ASN A 98 12.61 -4.86 21.40
N PRO A 99 13.65 -5.67 21.63
CA PRO A 99 13.90 -6.87 20.84
C PRO A 99 12.85 -8.00 21.02
N GLN A 100 12.04 -7.93 22.08
CA GLN A 100 11.00 -8.93 22.36
C GLN A 100 9.75 -8.74 21.51
N GLU A 101 9.54 -7.53 21.00
CA GLU A 101 8.39 -7.24 20.18
C GLU A 101 8.54 -7.80 18.75
N ARG A 102 7.49 -8.47 18.31
CA ARG A 102 7.49 -9.15 17.00
C ARG A 102 7.19 -8.21 15.83
N GLU A 103 6.49 -7.12 16.08
CA GLU A 103 6.01 -6.24 15.03
C GLU A 103 7.13 -5.58 14.22
N PRO A 104 8.20 -5.01 14.81
CA PRO A 104 9.32 -4.48 14.02
C PRO A 104 9.95 -5.54 13.11
N GLN A 105 10.00 -6.81 13.55
CA GLN A 105 10.51 -7.90 12.73
C GLN A 105 9.59 -8.20 11.55
N ALA A 106 8.27 -8.22 11.77
CA ALA A 106 7.29 -8.43 10.72
C ALA A 106 7.38 -7.35 9.63
N LEU A 107 7.47 -6.08 10.07
CA LEU A 107 7.57 -4.94 9.16
C LEU A 107 8.93 -4.87 8.44
N LEU A 108 10.03 -5.29 9.06
CA LEU A 108 11.33 -5.43 8.38
C LEU A 108 11.27 -6.52 7.30
N GLY A 109 10.62 -7.65 7.57
CA GLY A 109 10.33 -8.67 6.57
C GLY A 109 9.53 -8.12 5.39
N GLU A 110 8.53 -7.28 5.67
CA GLU A 110 7.73 -6.58 4.66
C GLU A 110 8.57 -5.61 3.81
N VAL A 111 9.46 -4.81 4.45
CA VAL A 111 10.40 -3.92 3.73
C VAL A 111 11.23 -4.69 2.72
N LEU A 112 11.85 -5.79 3.16
CA LEU A 112 12.68 -6.63 2.30
C LEU A 112 11.86 -7.27 1.16
N TYR A 113 10.65 -7.74 1.48
CA TYR A 113 9.73 -8.31 0.50
C TYR A 113 9.38 -7.29 -0.60
N ARG A 114 8.96 -6.06 -0.24
CA ARG A 114 8.63 -5.02 -1.21
C ARG A 114 9.83 -4.57 -2.04
N ARG A 115 11.05 -4.62 -1.47
CA ARG A 115 12.28 -4.32 -2.19
C ARG A 115 12.65 -5.41 -3.21
N GLY A 116 12.06 -6.59 -3.11
CA GLY A 116 12.43 -7.76 -3.90
C GLY A 116 13.57 -8.58 -3.31
N ASP A 117 14.01 -8.27 -2.09
CA ASP A 117 15.08 -9.01 -1.36
C ASP A 117 14.49 -10.25 -0.68
N TYR A 118 13.89 -11.14 -1.48
CA TYR A 118 13.09 -12.27 -1.01
C TYR A 118 13.88 -13.23 -0.13
N ALA A 119 15.09 -13.56 -0.53
CA ALA A 119 15.96 -14.44 0.27
C ALA A 119 16.26 -13.86 1.66
N ALA A 120 16.49 -12.54 1.75
CA ALA A 120 16.70 -11.84 3.01
C ALA A 120 15.41 -11.69 3.83
N ALA A 121 14.25 -11.63 3.20
CA ALA A 121 12.95 -11.57 3.88
C ALA A 121 12.53 -12.92 4.50
N ALA A 122 12.93 -14.05 3.92
CA ALA A 122 12.50 -15.39 4.32
C ALA A 122 12.70 -15.69 5.83
N PRO A 123 13.85 -15.41 6.47
CA PRO A 123 14.06 -15.67 7.89
C PRO A 123 13.09 -14.90 8.80
N PHE A 124 12.68 -13.68 8.42
CA PHE A 124 11.73 -12.90 9.20
C PHE A 124 10.36 -13.59 9.21
N PHE A 125 9.85 -14.00 8.03
CA PHE A 125 8.57 -14.70 7.95
C PHE A 125 8.60 -16.07 8.62
N GLU A 126 9.72 -16.77 8.56
CA GLU A 126 9.90 -18.05 9.26
C GLU A 126 9.81 -17.88 10.79
N SER A 127 10.49 -16.85 11.34
CA SER A 127 10.45 -16.55 12.79
C SER A 127 9.05 -16.16 13.28
N LEU A 128 8.21 -15.65 12.39
CA LEU A 128 6.81 -15.32 12.65
C LEU A 128 5.85 -16.50 12.48
N GLY A 129 6.37 -17.70 12.12
CA GLY A 129 5.58 -18.90 11.88
C GLY A 129 4.90 -18.96 10.51
N GLN A 130 5.20 -18.02 9.60
CA GLN A 130 4.66 -17.99 8.24
C GLN A 130 5.48 -18.90 7.31
N LYS A 131 5.48 -20.21 7.61
CA LYS A 131 6.36 -21.21 6.98
C LYS A 131 6.21 -21.27 5.45
N ALA A 132 4.97 -21.25 4.94
CA ALA A 132 4.71 -21.31 3.50
C ALA A 132 5.27 -20.09 2.77
N LYS A 133 5.08 -18.88 3.31
CA LYS A 133 5.67 -17.65 2.76
C LYS A 133 7.20 -17.73 2.81
N ALA A 134 7.78 -18.17 3.93
CA ALA A 134 9.23 -18.31 4.06
C ALA A 134 9.81 -19.31 3.06
N GLU A 135 9.19 -20.48 2.87
CA GLU A 135 9.61 -21.49 1.89
C GLU A 135 9.56 -20.92 0.46
N LYS A 136 8.47 -20.26 0.08
CA LYS A 136 8.37 -19.58 -1.20
C LYS A 136 9.51 -18.59 -1.41
N LEU A 137 9.81 -17.77 -0.42
CA LEU A 137 10.86 -16.75 -0.52
C LEU A 137 12.28 -17.37 -0.57
N LYS A 138 12.54 -18.49 0.10
CA LYS A 138 13.79 -19.25 0.00
C LYS A 138 14.06 -19.77 -1.41
N ALA A 139 13.00 -20.03 -2.22
CA ALA A 139 13.15 -20.45 -3.60
C ALA A 139 13.80 -19.38 -4.50
N PHE A 140 13.97 -18.16 -4.00
CA PHE A 140 14.61 -17.04 -4.70
C PHE A 140 16.06 -16.78 -4.26
N GLN A 141 16.71 -17.69 -3.55
CA GLN A 141 18.06 -17.48 -3.00
C GLN A 141 19.08 -17.04 -4.07
N ASP A 142 18.99 -17.61 -5.28
CA ASP A 142 19.88 -17.31 -6.40
C ASP A 142 19.12 -16.69 -7.60
N ARG A 143 17.97 -16.09 -7.35
CA ARG A 143 17.07 -15.58 -8.40
C ARG A 143 16.52 -14.21 -8.02
N THR A 144 16.52 -13.29 -8.98
CA THR A 144 15.81 -12.01 -8.83
C THR A 144 14.34 -12.22 -9.12
N PRO A 145 13.42 -11.95 -8.17
CA PRO A 145 11.99 -12.04 -8.43
C PRO A 145 11.56 -10.98 -9.45
N PHE A 146 10.57 -11.32 -10.29
CA PHE A 146 10.03 -10.42 -11.31
C PHE A 146 11.07 -9.78 -12.23
N LEU A 147 12.17 -10.46 -12.52
CA LEU A 147 13.20 -9.94 -13.42
C LEU A 147 12.59 -9.63 -14.79
N ILE A 148 12.50 -8.35 -15.16
CA ILE A 148 12.10 -7.92 -16.49
C ILE A 148 13.27 -8.20 -17.45
N GLU A 149 13.20 -9.34 -18.14
CA GLU A 149 14.24 -9.82 -19.06
C GLU A 149 14.26 -9.01 -20.35
N SER A 150 13.07 -8.66 -20.86
CA SER A 150 12.91 -7.87 -22.08
C SER A 150 11.58 -7.12 -22.10
N GLY A 151 11.50 -6.12 -22.96
CA GLY A 151 10.30 -5.32 -23.19
C GLY A 151 10.64 -3.87 -23.49
N PRO A 152 9.71 -3.13 -24.13
CA PRO A 152 9.84 -1.72 -24.43
C PRO A 152 9.70 -0.86 -23.15
N ASP A 153 9.80 0.45 -23.28
CA ASP A 153 9.47 1.36 -22.17
C ASP A 153 7.97 1.38 -21.87
N VAL A 154 7.13 1.16 -22.89
CA VAL A 154 5.66 1.17 -22.79
C VAL A 154 5.08 0.05 -23.66
N SER A 155 4.18 -0.75 -23.09
CA SER A 155 3.38 -1.76 -23.78
C SER A 155 1.91 -1.59 -23.46
N ALA A 156 1.03 -1.82 -24.41
CA ALA A 156 -0.43 -1.73 -24.25
C ALA A 156 -1.08 -3.07 -24.59
N LEU A 157 -1.84 -3.62 -23.64
CA LEU A 157 -2.57 -4.87 -23.79
C LEU A 157 -4.07 -4.56 -23.90
N PRO A 158 -4.77 -4.99 -24.95
CA PRO A 158 -6.21 -4.84 -25.02
C PRO A 158 -6.90 -5.69 -23.95
N PHE A 159 -8.01 -5.19 -23.40
CA PHE A 159 -8.91 -6.05 -22.63
C PHE A 159 -9.61 -7.00 -23.58
N VAL A 160 -9.60 -8.30 -23.28
CA VAL A 160 -10.39 -9.30 -24.01
C VAL A 160 -11.83 -9.31 -23.49
N VAL A 161 -12.03 -8.87 -22.25
CA VAL A 161 -13.31 -8.62 -21.62
C VAL A 161 -13.16 -7.35 -20.77
N THR A 162 -14.15 -6.46 -20.81
CA THR A 162 -14.15 -5.24 -19.97
C THR A 162 -15.11 -5.36 -18.80
N ASP A 163 -16.29 -5.90 -19.02
CA ASP A 163 -17.34 -6.10 -18.01
C ASP A 163 -17.59 -7.60 -17.78
N PRO A 164 -17.86 -8.04 -16.56
CA PRO A 164 -17.97 -7.25 -15.33
C PRO A 164 -16.64 -6.82 -14.71
N LEU A 165 -15.51 -7.37 -15.18
CA LEU A 165 -14.16 -6.98 -14.77
C LEU A 165 -13.20 -7.08 -15.96
N PRO A 166 -12.16 -6.22 -16.03
CA PRO A 166 -11.20 -6.25 -17.12
C PRO A 166 -10.37 -7.53 -17.11
N GLN A 167 -10.25 -8.17 -18.27
CA GLN A 167 -9.46 -9.37 -18.47
C GLN A 167 -8.46 -9.14 -19.59
N ILE A 168 -7.27 -9.72 -19.47
CA ILE A 168 -6.18 -9.65 -20.43
C ILE A 168 -5.64 -11.05 -20.74
N LYS A 169 -4.89 -11.15 -21.85
CA LYS A 169 -4.09 -12.32 -22.13
C LYS A 169 -2.76 -12.28 -21.38
N VAL A 170 -2.42 -13.40 -20.75
CA VAL A 170 -1.14 -13.63 -20.06
C VAL A 170 -0.56 -14.95 -20.53
N THR A 171 0.74 -15.00 -20.83
CA THR A 171 1.41 -16.25 -21.13
C THR A 171 2.29 -16.68 -19.97
N ILE A 172 2.10 -17.89 -19.46
CA ILE A 172 2.92 -18.48 -18.39
C ILE A 172 3.59 -19.75 -18.92
N ASN A 173 4.92 -19.81 -18.85
CA ASN A 173 5.73 -20.93 -19.34
C ASN A 173 5.32 -21.37 -20.76
N GLY A 174 5.02 -20.42 -21.64
CA GLY A 174 4.63 -20.66 -23.03
C GLY A 174 3.14 -20.98 -23.25
N GLN A 175 2.32 -21.06 -22.20
CA GLN A 175 0.88 -21.29 -22.30
C GLN A 175 0.12 -19.97 -22.13
N GLU A 176 -0.73 -19.64 -23.12
CA GLU A 176 -1.59 -18.45 -23.06
C GLU A 176 -2.89 -18.75 -22.32
N GLY A 177 -3.27 -17.84 -21.44
CA GLY A 177 -4.53 -17.86 -20.69
C GLY A 177 -5.17 -16.48 -20.60
N THR A 178 -6.38 -16.45 -20.00
CA THR A 178 -7.16 -15.22 -19.75
C THR A 178 -7.20 -14.92 -18.27
N PHE A 179 -6.75 -13.72 -17.87
CA PHE A 179 -6.56 -13.34 -16.47
C PHE A 179 -7.34 -12.06 -16.14
N LEU A 180 -7.98 -12.04 -14.98
CA LEU A 180 -8.53 -10.81 -14.39
C LEU A 180 -7.40 -9.87 -13.95
N ILE A 181 -7.65 -8.58 -14.00
CA ILE A 181 -6.82 -7.56 -13.35
C ILE A 181 -7.50 -7.17 -12.05
N ASP A 182 -6.82 -7.38 -10.93
CA ASP A 182 -7.39 -7.21 -9.60
C ASP A 182 -6.37 -6.60 -8.63
N THR A 183 -6.54 -5.31 -8.30
CA THR A 183 -5.67 -4.66 -7.31
C THR A 183 -5.99 -5.03 -5.86
N GLY A 184 -7.07 -5.78 -5.63
CA GLY A 184 -7.40 -6.39 -4.33
C GLY A 184 -6.72 -7.73 -4.10
N ALA A 185 -6.20 -8.37 -5.16
CA ALA A 185 -5.37 -9.55 -5.06
C ALA A 185 -3.89 -9.19 -4.90
N TRP A 186 -3.13 -10.04 -4.17
CA TRP A 186 -1.72 -9.71 -3.89
C TRP A 186 -0.77 -10.13 -5.02
N GLU A 187 -0.64 -11.41 -5.36
CA GLU A 187 0.32 -11.94 -6.34
C GLU A 187 -0.37 -12.38 -7.65
N LEU A 188 0.36 -13.14 -8.47
CA LEU A 188 -0.19 -13.83 -9.62
C LEU A 188 -0.91 -15.11 -9.14
N HIS A 189 -2.24 -15.12 -9.21
CA HIS A 189 -3.02 -16.31 -8.92
C HIS A 189 -3.25 -17.09 -10.20
N VAL A 190 -3.02 -18.39 -10.16
CA VAL A 190 -3.20 -19.28 -11.31
C VAL A 190 -4.15 -20.42 -10.93
N MET A 191 -5.25 -20.56 -11.66
CA MET A 191 -6.23 -21.60 -11.40
C MET A 191 -5.67 -22.99 -11.67
N PRO A 192 -6.12 -24.04 -10.94
CA PRO A 192 -5.50 -25.36 -10.96
C PRO A 192 -5.34 -25.97 -12.36
N ALA A 193 -6.37 -25.92 -13.20
CA ALA A 193 -6.32 -26.48 -14.54
C ALA A 193 -5.28 -25.78 -15.43
N PHE A 194 -5.15 -24.44 -15.30
CA PHE A 194 -4.15 -23.71 -16.06
C PHE A 194 -2.74 -23.87 -15.48
N ALA A 195 -2.63 -24.05 -14.16
CA ALA A 195 -1.37 -24.36 -13.50
C ALA A 195 -0.78 -25.69 -14.00
N GLU A 196 -1.61 -26.73 -14.10
CA GLU A 196 -1.21 -28.01 -14.66
C GLU A 196 -0.78 -27.87 -16.13
N LYS A 197 -1.59 -27.21 -16.95
CA LYS A 197 -1.26 -26.92 -18.37
C LYS A 197 0.06 -26.16 -18.52
N SER A 198 0.37 -25.23 -17.60
CA SER A 198 1.58 -24.42 -17.63
C SER A 198 2.79 -25.10 -16.97
N GLY A 199 2.65 -26.32 -16.48
CA GLY A 199 3.70 -27.08 -15.82
C GLY A 199 4.14 -26.49 -14.48
N LEU A 200 3.29 -25.73 -13.81
CA LEU A 200 3.57 -25.16 -12.49
C LEU A 200 3.51 -26.24 -11.43
N LYS A 201 4.61 -26.43 -10.69
CA LYS A 201 4.71 -27.42 -9.63
C LYS A 201 4.54 -26.74 -8.28
N PRO A 202 3.60 -27.19 -7.42
CA PRO A 202 3.45 -26.61 -6.10
C PRO A 202 4.66 -26.89 -5.21
N LEU A 203 5.03 -25.93 -4.37
CA LEU A 203 5.92 -26.10 -3.24
C LEU A 203 5.23 -26.96 -2.18
N ALA A 204 6.03 -27.53 -1.25
CA ALA A 204 5.53 -28.51 -0.28
C ALA A 204 4.56 -27.91 0.75
N THR A 205 4.71 -26.63 1.09
CA THR A 205 3.93 -25.97 2.15
C THR A 205 2.77 -25.14 1.59
N THR A 206 1.63 -25.17 2.28
CA THR A 206 0.47 -24.35 1.95
C THR A 206 0.17 -23.35 3.07
N ASP A 207 -0.51 -22.27 2.73
CA ASP A 207 -1.07 -21.33 3.68
C ASP A 207 -2.59 -21.14 3.47
N LYS A 208 -3.18 -20.23 4.24
CA LYS A 208 -4.61 -19.91 4.12
C LYS A 208 -4.78 -18.46 3.71
N GLY A 209 -5.46 -18.23 2.59
CA GLY A 209 -5.93 -16.92 2.16
C GLY A 209 -7.35 -16.63 2.63
N ILE A 210 -7.67 -15.36 2.85
CA ILE A 210 -9.03 -14.87 3.10
C ILE A 210 -9.54 -14.25 1.81
N TYR A 211 -10.67 -14.72 1.33
CA TYR A 211 -11.29 -14.28 0.08
C TYR A 211 -12.58 -13.49 0.33
N ALA A 212 -13.03 -12.74 -0.67
CA ALA A 212 -14.31 -12.01 -0.61
C ALA A 212 -15.44 -12.97 -0.18
N GLY A 213 -16.20 -12.57 0.85
CA GLY A 213 -17.15 -13.44 1.54
C GLY A 213 -16.62 -14.01 2.86
N GLY A 214 -15.36 -13.68 3.25
CA GLY A 214 -14.79 -14.00 4.56
C GLY A 214 -14.37 -15.46 4.77
N ARG A 215 -14.49 -16.32 3.76
CA ARG A 215 -14.04 -17.71 3.84
C ARG A 215 -12.54 -17.81 3.62
N THR A 216 -11.93 -18.72 4.34
CA THR A 216 -10.52 -19.09 4.13
C THR A 216 -10.44 -20.27 3.16
N ALA A 217 -9.49 -20.19 2.24
CA ALA A 217 -9.11 -21.32 1.39
C ALA A 217 -7.60 -21.57 1.49
N SER A 218 -7.21 -22.82 1.30
CA SER A 218 -5.81 -23.22 1.21
C SER A 218 -5.20 -22.72 -0.11
N ASN A 219 -3.96 -22.24 -0.05
CA ASN A 219 -3.17 -21.87 -1.21
C ASN A 219 -1.88 -22.67 -1.19
N ALA A 220 -1.54 -23.29 -2.31
CA ALA A 220 -0.18 -23.70 -2.58
C ALA A 220 0.56 -22.54 -3.26
N HIS A 221 1.87 -22.59 -3.25
CA HIS A 221 2.73 -21.62 -3.92
C HIS A 221 3.54 -22.32 -5.01
N SER A 222 3.92 -21.57 -6.03
CA SER A 222 4.76 -22.04 -7.13
C SER A 222 5.64 -20.90 -7.64
N LEU A 223 6.51 -21.22 -8.58
CA LEU A 223 7.35 -20.30 -9.30
C LEU A 223 7.15 -20.49 -10.79
N ALA A 224 6.73 -19.43 -11.49
CA ALA A 224 6.73 -19.42 -12.95
C ALA A 224 8.09 -18.96 -13.46
N ASP A 225 8.71 -19.78 -14.31
CA ASP A 225 10.01 -19.44 -14.90
C ASP A 225 9.89 -18.28 -15.89
N SER A 226 8.76 -18.18 -16.59
CA SER A 226 8.50 -17.12 -17.57
C SER A 226 7.05 -16.68 -17.53
N VAL A 227 6.84 -15.36 -17.48
CA VAL A 227 5.53 -14.71 -17.62
C VAL A 227 5.63 -13.60 -18.66
N ARG A 228 4.69 -13.57 -19.62
CA ARG A 228 4.58 -12.47 -20.58
C ARG A 228 3.30 -11.68 -20.32
N LEU A 229 3.48 -10.35 -20.22
CA LEU A 229 2.42 -9.36 -20.12
C LEU A 229 2.59 -8.37 -21.28
N GLY A 230 1.84 -8.57 -22.36
CA GLY A 230 2.07 -7.87 -23.62
C GLY A 230 3.49 -8.13 -24.14
N ASP A 231 4.23 -7.05 -24.38
CA ASP A 231 5.59 -7.13 -24.89
C ASP A 231 6.65 -7.32 -23.80
N PHE A 232 6.25 -7.27 -22.51
CA PHE A 232 7.16 -7.54 -21.39
C PHE A 232 7.31 -9.04 -21.13
N ALA A 233 8.55 -9.49 -21.00
CA ALA A 233 8.89 -10.83 -20.52
C ALA A 233 9.51 -10.72 -19.12
N LEU A 234 8.90 -11.42 -18.16
CA LEU A 234 9.37 -11.51 -16.78
C LEU A 234 9.87 -12.92 -16.49
N ARG A 235 10.87 -13.02 -15.63
CA ARG A 235 11.39 -14.29 -15.08
C ARG A 235 11.15 -14.36 -13.58
N ASN A 236 11.13 -15.58 -13.08
CA ASN A 236 11.07 -15.86 -11.65
C ASN A 236 9.86 -15.19 -10.98
N VAL A 237 8.68 -15.44 -11.49
CA VAL A 237 7.44 -14.82 -10.96
C VAL A 237 6.82 -15.73 -9.90
N PRO A 238 6.67 -15.27 -8.64
CA PRO A 238 5.97 -16.03 -7.61
C PRO A 238 4.49 -16.18 -7.96
N VAL A 239 3.95 -17.36 -7.72
CA VAL A 239 2.58 -17.73 -8.09
C VAL A 239 1.86 -18.31 -6.89
N VAL A 240 0.59 -17.93 -6.74
CA VAL A 240 -0.36 -18.55 -5.82
C VAL A 240 -1.24 -19.52 -6.59
N LEU A 241 -1.38 -20.73 -6.07
CA LEU A 241 -2.23 -21.78 -6.59
C LEU A 241 -3.41 -22.02 -5.63
N PRO A 242 -4.55 -21.32 -5.81
CA PRO A 242 -5.70 -21.50 -4.95
C PRO A 242 -6.21 -22.96 -5.02
N GLN A 243 -6.47 -23.57 -3.85
CA GLN A 243 -7.00 -24.93 -3.76
C GLN A 243 -8.54 -24.96 -3.76
N SER A 244 -9.18 -23.80 -3.95
CA SER A 244 -10.63 -23.66 -4.05
C SER A 244 -11.06 -23.59 -5.52
N PRO A 245 -12.23 -24.14 -5.89
CA PRO A 245 -12.81 -23.83 -7.18
C PRO A 245 -12.99 -22.32 -7.26
N GLY A 246 -12.53 -21.71 -8.34
CA GLY A 246 -12.48 -20.26 -8.54
C GLY A 246 -13.82 -19.56 -8.28
N GLY A 247 -13.79 -18.22 -8.27
CA GLY A 247 -14.99 -17.38 -8.17
C GLY A 247 -15.94 -17.56 -9.37
N PRO A 248 -16.92 -16.67 -9.51
CA PRO A 248 -17.98 -16.79 -10.54
C PRO A 248 -17.47 -16.58 -11.98
N PHE A 249 -16.20 -16.23 -12.15
CA PHE A 249 -15.60 -15.96 -13.45
C PHE A 249 -14.81 -17.16 -13.96
N GLN A 250 -15.06 -17.52 -15.23
CA GLN A 250 -14.26 -18.54 -15.91
C GLN A 250 -12.97 -17.86 -16.44
N VAL A 251 -11.94 -17.86 -15.61
CA VAL A 251 -10.62 -17.29 -15.94
C VAL A 251 -9.51 -18.26 -15.54
N ASP A 252 -8.38 -18.14 -16.20
CA ASP A 252 -7.20 -18.95 -15.93
C ASP A 252 -6.40 -18.45 -14.73
N GLY A 253 -6.65 -17.18 -14.30
CA GLY A 253 -6.00 -16.61 -13.13
C GLY A 253 -6.32 -15.14 -12.90
N ILE A 254 -5.54 -14.53 -11.99
CA ILE A 254 -5.68 -13.13 -11.57
C ILE A 254 -4.29 -12.51 -11.52
N VAL A 255 -4.13 -11.35 -12.16
CA VAL A 255 -2.94 -10.51 -12.02
C VAL A 255 -3.16 -9.54 -10.88
N GLY A 256 -2.49 -9.79 -9.75
CA GLY A 256 -2.59 -8.99 -8.53
C GLY A 256 -1.60 -7.82 -8.48
N THR A 257 -1.75 -7.01 -7.42
CA THR A 257 -0.98 -5.78 -7.22
C THR A 257 0.52 -5.99 -7.18
N VAL A 258 1.04 -7.06 -6.59
CA VAL A 258 2.50 -7.30 -6.50
C VAL A 258 3.14 -7.45 -7.88
N VAL A 259 2.41 -8.04 -8.86
CA VAL A 259 2.86 -8.09 -10.26
C VAL A 259 2.77 -6.71 -10.89
N LEU A 260 1.64 -6.03 -10.71
CA LEU A 260 1.40 -4.69 -11.27
C LEU A 260 2.34 -3.64 -10.68
N TYR A 261 2.75 -3.80 -9.43
CA TYR A 261 3.74 -2.95 -8.73
C TYR A 261 5.10 -2.88 -9.44
N GLN A 262 5.43 -3.90 -10.25
CA GLN A 262 6.66 -3.89 -11.07
C GLN A 262 6.61 -2.86 -12.19
N PHE A 263 5.44 -2.27 -12.43
CA PHE A 263 5.17 -1.32 -13.50
C PHE A 263 4.53 -0.04 -12.97
N LEU A 264 4.72 1.04 -13.69
CA LEU A 264 3.80 2.17 -13.66
C LEU A 264 2.68 1.82 -14.65
N PHE A 265 1.48 1.52 -14.15
CA PHE A 265 0.43 0.97 -14.99
C PHE A 265 -0.82 1.85 -15.06
N THR A 266 -1.55 1.74 -16.17
CA THR A 266 -2.82 2.44 -16.39
C THR A 266 -3.90 1.44 -16.82
N LEU A 267 -5.00 1.41 -16.09
CA LEU A 267 -6.25 0.81 -16.53
C LEU A 267 -7.02 1.85 -17.32
N ASP A 268 -6.91 1.83 -18.63
CA ASP A 268 -7.61 2.75 -19.54
C ASP A 268 -8.97 2.12 -19.93
N TYR A 269 -9.93 2.22 -18.99
CA TYR A 269 -11.26 1.64 -19.18
C TYR A 269 -11.98 2.18 -20.41
N PRO A 270 -11.99 3.51 -20.71
CA PRO A 270 -12.63 4.04 -21.89
C PRO A 270 -12.07 3.49 -23.20
N LYS A 271 -10.78 3.11 -23.23
CA LYS A 271 -10.14 2.55 -24.42
C LYS A 271 -9.96 1.03 -24.33
N GLY A 272 -10.46 0.39 -23.28
CA GLY A 272 -10.43 -1.06 -23.10
C GLY A 272 -9.03 -1.66 -23.13
N ARG A 273 -8.09 -1.11 -22.37
CA ARG A 273 -6.70 -1.58 -22.36
C ARG A 273 -5.97 -1.38 -21.05
N LEU A 274 -5.00 -2.25 -20.77
CA LEU A 274 -3.96 -2.07 -19.77
C LEU A 274 -2.72 -1.48 -20.43
N ILE A 275 -2.15 -0.42 -19.88
CA ILE A 275 -0.87 0.13 -20.32
C ILE A 275 0.15 -0.12 -19.21
N LEU A 276 1.22 -0.81 -19.56
CA LEU A 276 2.36 -1.07 -18.66
C LEU A 276 3.54 -0.21 -19.10
N ARG A 277 4.20 0.42 -18.14
CA ARG A 277 5.42 1.20 -18.34
C ARG A 277 6.49 0.73 -17.36
N ARG A 278 7.77 0.88 -17.73
CA ARG A 278 8.86 0.62 -16.78
C ARG A 278 8.70 1.51 -15.54
N ASN A 279 8.81 0.92 -14.37
CA ASN A 279 8.64 1.61 -13.09
C ASN A 279 9.96 2.30 -12.69
N THR A 280 10.29 3.43 -13.34
CA THR A 280 11.49 4.22 -13.05
C THR A 280 11.10 5.63 -12.59
N PRO A 281 11.96 6.33 -11.82
CA PRO A 281 11.72 7.72 -11.42
C PRO A 281 11.51 8.68 -12.61
N GLU A 282 12.20 8.45 -13.73
CA GLU A 282 12.09 9.26 -14.94
C GLU A 282 10.71 9.06 -15.59
N MET A 283 10.27 7.81 -15.72
CA MET A 283 8.95 7.48 -16.25
C MET A 283 7.84 8.04 -15.36
N SER A 284 7.98 7.95 -14.05
CA SER A 284 7.02 8.53 -13.09
C SER A 284 6.91 10.06 -13.28
N LYS A 285 8.04 10.77 -13.40
CA LYS A 285 8.03 12.22 -13.66
C LYS A 285 7.35 12.58 -14.99
N SER A 286 7.64 11.83 -16.06
CA SER A 286 7.04 12.05 -17.39
C SER A 286 5.53 11.83 -17.35
N VAL A 287 5.09 10.69 -16.82
CA VAL A 287 3.67 10.33 -16.73
C VAL A 287 2.90 11.30 -15.83
N ARG A 288 3.51 11.76 -14.74
CA ARG A 288 2.91 12.79 -13.89
C ARG A 288 2.71 14.09 -14.65
N ALA A 289 3.73 14.60 -15.33
CA ALA A 289 3.65 15.84 -16.10
C ALA A 289 2.60 15.74 -17.23
N GLU A 290 2.58 14.62 -17.96
CA GLU A 290 1.58 14.34 -19.00
C GLU A 290 0.15 14.28 -18.43
N SER A 291 -0.01 13.64 -17.26
CA SER A 291 -1.30 13.52 -16.58
C SER A 291 -1.82 14.88 -16.11
N GLU A 292 -0.96 15.69 -15.48
CA GLU A 292 -1.30 17.04 -15.02
C GLU A 292 -1.63 17.97 -16.20
N ALA A 293 -0.83 17.94 -17.28
CA ALA A 293 -1.10 18.70 -18.50
C ALA A 293 -2.42 18.29 -19.18
N ALA A 294 -2.82 17.03 -19.04
CA ALA A 294 -4.07 16.49 -19.56
C ALA A 294 -5.28 16.72 -18.61
N GLY A 295 -5.10 17.47 -17.50
CA GLY A 295 -6.13 17.76 -16.52
C GLY A 295 -6.55 16.58 -15.65
N ALA A 296 -5.73 15.54 -15.53
CA ALA A 296 -6.02 14.42 -14.65
C ALA A 296 -6.02 14.86 -13.16
N ALA A 297 -6.89 14.26 -12.38
CA ALA A 297 -6.86 14.42 -10.93
C ALA A 297 -5.70 13.60 -10.34
N VAL A 298 -4.85 14.26 -9.58
CA VAL A 298 -3.76 13.63 -8.82
C VAL A 298 -4.27 13.33 -7.41
N ILE A 299 -4.26 12.05 -7.03
CA ILE A 299 -4.79 11.56 -5.77
C ILE A 299 -3.69 10.82 -5.02
N PRO A 300 -3.14 11.36 -3.93
CA PRO A 300 -2.17 10.64 -3.11
C PRO A 300 -2.78 9.37 -2.53
N PHE A 301 -1.95 8.32 -2.41
CA PHE A 301 -2.34 7.08 -1.77
C PHE A 301 -1.30 6.56 -0.79
N TRP A 302 -1.71 5.62 0.03
CA TRP A 302 -0.91 4.88 1.00
C TRP A 302 -0.92 3.40 0.64
N LEU A 303 0.21 2.72 0.80
CA LEU A 303 0.31 1.28 0.53
C LEU A 303 0.49 0.52 1.84
N ALA A 304 -0.54 -0.21 2.27
CA ALA A 304 -0.48 -1.07 3.45
C ALA A 304 -0.29 -2.54 3.03
N GLY A 305 0.50 -3.29 3.79
CA GLY A 305 0.92 -4.63 3.36
C GLY A 305 1.55 -4.58 1.97
N ASP A 306 1.37 -5.62 1.18
CA ASP A 306 1.97 -5.74 -0.14
C ASP A 306 1.05 -5.32 -1.30
N HIS A 307 -0.24 -5.00 -1.04
CA HIS A 307 -1.21 -4.72 -2.10
C HIS A 307 -2.35 -3.75 -1.73
N PHE A 308 -2.51 -3.36 -0.47
CA PHE A 308 -3.63 -2.52 -0.06
C PHE A 308 -3.38 -1.04 -0.35
N VAL A 309 -3.86 -0.54 -1.48
CA VAL A 309 -3.80 0.87 -1.87
C VAL A 309 -4.95 1.63 -1.21
N TYR A 310 -4.67 2.60 -0.35
CA TYR A 310 -5.67 3.43 0.33
C TYR A 310 -5.60 4.88 -0.12
N ALA A 311 -6.74 5.46 -0.44
CA ALA A 311 -6.86 6.87 -0.79
C ALA A 311 -8.06 7.52 -0.08
N TRP A 312 -7.97 8.83 0.16
CA TRP A 312 -9.00 9.59 0.84
C TRP A 312 -10.19 9.90 -0.08
N GLY A 313 -11.41 9.74 0.47
CA GLY A 313 -12.64 10.07 -0.23
C GLY A 313 -13.80 10.34 0.71
N THR A 314 -14.97 10.60 0.16
CA THR A 314 -16.23 10.84 0.91
C THR A 314 -17.36 10.00 0.36
N ALA A 315 -18.37 9.75 1.19
CA ALA A 315 -19.62 9.10 0.79
C ALA A 315 -20.79 9.99 1.22
N ASN A 316 -21.70 10.38 0.29
CA ASN A 316 -22.79 11.34 0.52
C ASN A 316 -22.35 12.63 1.25
N GLY A 317 -21.11 13.09 1.00
CA GLY A 317 -20.51 14.24 1.67
C GLY A 317 -19.99 13.99 3.09
N ALA A 318 -20.22 12.81 3.68
CA ALA A 318 -19.63 12.39 4.95
C ALA A 318 -18.19 11.90 4.78
N GLY A 319 -17.37 12.03 5.80
CA GLY A 319 -15.95 11.67 5.80
C GLY A 319 -15.03 12.85 6.16
N PRO A 320 -13.75 12.86 5.76
CA PRO A 320 -13.14 11.92 4.80
C PRO A 320 -12.89 10.53 5.37
N TYR A 321 -12.86 9.53 4.49
CA TYR A 321 -12.57 8.12 4.79
C TYR A 321 -11.40 7.64 3.96
N LEU A 322 -10.59 6.74 4.49
CA LEU A 322 -9.65 5.95 3.68
C LEU A 322 -10.41 4.82 2.99
N PHE A 323 -10.45 4.83 1.68
CA PHE A 323 -11.02 3.75 0.89
C PHE A 323 -9.91 2.88 0.32
N PHE A 324 -10.06 1.56 0.46
CA PHE A 324 -9.23 0.59 -0.26
C PHE A 324 -9.61 0.61 -1.74
N VAL A 325 -8.62 0.79 -2.61
CA VAL A 325 -8.77 0.81 -4.06
C VAL A 325 -8.59 -0.61 -4.59
N ASP A 326 -9.69 -1.25 -4.91
CA ASP A 326 -9.75 -2.64 -5.36
C ASP A 326 -10.50 -2.73 -6.68
N THR A 327 -9.80 -2.99 -7.78
CA THR A 327 -10.40 -3.07 -9.12
C THR A 327 -11.06 -4.41 -9.42
N GLY A 328 -10.94 -5.39 -8.53
CA GLY A 328 -11.40 -6.76 -8.72
C GLY A 328 -12.80 -7.07 -8.20
N LEU A 329 -13.56 -6.08 -7.68
CA LEU A 329 -14.92 -6.31 -7.20
C LEU A 329 -15.96 -6.02 -8.28
N ALA A 330 -16.59 -7.07 -8.78
CA ALA A 330 -17.69 -6.97 -9.72
C ALA A 330 -19.00 -6.54 -9.07
N GLY A 331 -19.91 -5.97 -9.86
CA GLY A 331 -21.29 -5.69 -9.47
C GLY A 331 -21.54 -4.35 -8.79
N GLY A 332 -20.50 -3.58 -8.47
CA GLY A 332 -20.64 -2.25 -7.89
C GLY A 332 -19.36 -1.44 -7.94
N GLY A 333 -19.45 -0.18 -7.51
CA GLY A 333 -18.30 0.72 -7.39
C GLY A 333 -17.91 1.00 -5.95
N PHE A 334 -18.68 0.46 -4.98
CA PHE A 334 -18.39 0.71 -3.57
C PHE A 334 -18.94 -0.40 -2.66
N ILE A 335 -18.16 -0.79 -1.67
CA ILE A 335 -18.61 -1.60 -0.54
C ILE A 335 -18.27 -0.83 0.73
N CYS A 336 -19.28 -0.47 1.53
CA CYS A 336 -19.07 0.32 2.73
C CYS A 336 -18.96 -0.52 3.99
N THR A 337 -18.25 0.03 4.98
CA THR A 337 -18.28 -0.45 6.37
C THR A 337 -19.56 0.00 7.06
N GLU A 338 -19.90 -0.62 8.19
CA GLU A 338 -21.06 -0.22 9.01
C GLU A 338 -20.96 1.24 9.47
N ARG A 339 -19.74 1.70 9.78
CA ARG A 339 -19.50 3.09 10.16
C ARG A 339 -19.90 4.06 9.04
N VAL A 340 -19.44 3.82 7.82
CA VAL A 340 -19.78 4.68 6.67
C VAL A 340 -21.26 4.60 6.35
N LEU A 341 -21.88 3.42 6.44
CA LEU A 341 -23.31 3.25 6.27
C LEU A 341 -24.09 4.22 7.17
N LYS A 342 -23.75 4.28 8.46
CA LYS A 342 -24.40 5.14 9.46
C LYS A 342 -24.09 6.62 9.25
N GLU A 343 -22.81 6.98 9.12
CA GLU A 343 -22.35 8.37 9.02
C GLU A 343 -22.81 9.04 7.72
N ALA A 344 -22.77 8.31 6.60
CA ALA A 344 -23.23 8.78 5.29
C ALA A 344 -24.75 8.62 5.07
N LYS A 345 -25.49 8.15 6.09
CA LYS A 345 -26.95 7.96 6.08
C LYS A 345 -27.42 7.17 4.85
N ILE A 346 -26.74 6.07 4.57
CA ILE A 346 -27.08 5.19 3.45
C ILE A 346 -28.24 4.30 3.86
N GLU A 347 -29.33 4.35 3.09
CA GLU A 347 -30.50 3.52 3.29
C GLU A 347 -30.34 2.17 2.58
N LEU A 348 -30.71 1.09 3.24
CA LEU A 348 -30.64 -0.26 2.71
C LEU A 348 -32.06 -0.79 2.42
N PRO A 349 -32.23 -1.62 1.38
CA PRO A 349 -33.48 -2.36 1.19
C PRO A 349 -33.69 -3.36 2.32
N LYS A 350 -34.96 -3.75 2.54
CA LYS A 350 -35.32 -4.75 3.57
C LYS A 350 -34.76 -6.13 3.27
N GLU A 351 -34.63 -6.47 1.99
CA GLU A 351 -34.16 -7.78 1.53
C GLU A 351 -32.80 -7.63 0.83
N GLY A 352 -31.89 -8.54 1.17
CA GLY A 352 -30.59 -8.65 0.54
C GLY A 352 -30.65 -9.52 -0.72
N ILE A 353 -29.67 -9.36 -1.58
CA ILE A 353 -29.46 -10.22 -2.75
C ILE A 353 -28.33 -11.21 -2.49
N GLN A 354 -28.50 -12.43 -3.01
CA GLN A 354 -27.44 -13.43 -2.98
C GLN A 354 -26.45 -13.18 -4.10
N GLY A 355 -25.18 -13.19 -3.76
CA GLY A 355 -24.06 -13.08 -4.69
C GLY A 355 -23.02 -14.17 -4.43
N MET A 356 -21.99 -14.20 -5.25
CA MET A 356 -20.86 -15.10 -5.10
C MET A 356 -19.57 -14.28 -5.03
N GLY A 357 -18.81 -14.40 -3.95
CA GLY A 357 -17.45 -13.91 -3.83
C GLY A 357 -16.43 -15.02 -4.06
N GLY A 358 -15.14 -14.70 -4.12
CA GLY A 358 -14.07 -15.70 -4.21
C GLY A 358 -14.07 -16.73 -3.06
N GLY A 359 -14.65 -16.41 -1.91
CA GLY A 359 -14.81 -17.29 -0.75
C GLY A 359 -16.19 -17.97 -0.65
N GLY A 360 -17.10 -17.79 -1.61
CA GLY A 360 -18.42 -18.44 -1.61
C GLY A 360 -19.60 -17.48 -1.61
N ALA A 361 -20.77 -17.97 -1.24
CA ALA A 361 -22.02 -17.20 -1.24
C ALA A 361 -21.97 -16.04 -0.22
N VAL A 362 -22.46 -14.87 -0.65
CA VAL A 362 -22.52 -13.64 0.15
C VAL A 362 -23.90 -13.02 0.00
N THR A 363 -24.51 -12.67 1.14
CA THR A 363 -25.71 -11.82 1.12
C THR A 363 -25.29 -10.37 1.15
N SER A 364 -25.72 -9.60 0.18
CA SER A 364 -25.40 -8.16 0.10
C SER A 364 -26.65 -7.33 -0.10
N TYR A 365 -26.61 -6.10 0.43
CA TYR A 365 -27.70 -5.13 0.35
C TYR A 365 -27.29 -4.02 -0.59
N PRO A 366 -27.90 -3.91 -1.80
CA PRO A 366 -27.56 -2.89 -2.77
C PRO A 366 -28.05 -1.52 -2.31
N PHE A 367 -27.28 -0.48 -2.64
CA PHE A 367 -27.64 0.92 -2.42
C PHE A 367 -27.04 1.81 -3.51
N THR A 368 -27.34 3.09 -3.46
CA THR A 368 -26.74 4.11 -4.33
C THR A 368 -26.15 5.21 -3.47
N VAL A 369 -24.98 5.70 -3.83
CA VAL A 369 -24.22 6.67 -3.04
C VAL A 369 -23.43 7.63 -3.94
N ASP A 370 -23.33 8.89 -3.54
CA ASP A 370 -22.41 9.86 -4.16
C ASP A 370 -21.03 9.68 -3.52
N LEU A 371 -20.01 9.45 -4.34
CA LEU A 371 -18.64 9.19 -3.88
C LEU A 371 -17.69 10.26 -4.39
N THR A 372 -16.69 10.57 -3.56
CA THR A 372 -15.46 11.20 -4.04
C THR A 372 -14.27 10.29 -3.77
N LEU A 373 -13.24 10.38 -4.61
CA LEU A 373 -11.89 9.90 -4.34
C LEU A 373 -10.94 11.06 -4.67
N GLY A 374 -10.27 11.61 -3.66
CA GLY A 374 -9.63 12.91 -3.78
C GLY A 374 -10.60 13.98 -4.29
N LYS A 375 -10.28 14.60 -5.43
CA LYS A 375 -11.11 15.63 -6.07
C LYS A 375 -12.14 15.06 -7.08
N VAL A 376 -12.04 13.77 -7.40
CA VAL A 376 -12.93 13.13 -8.40
C VAL A 376 -14.24 12.75 -7.74
N ARG A 377 -15.36 13.22 -8.32
CA ARG A 377 -16.72 12.92 -7.85
C ARG A 377 -17.44 12.03 -8.86
N ARG A 378 -18.16 11.06 -8.36
CA ARG A 378 -19.13 10.25 -9.09
C ARG A 378 -20.43 10.20 -8.30
N ASP A 379 -21.51 10.61 -8.94
CA ASP A 379 -22.85 10.56 -8.34
C ASP A 379 -23.52 9.24 -8.65
N LYS A 380 -24.41 8.81 -7.75
CA LYS A 380 -25.26 7.63 -7.89
C LYS A 380 -24.47 6.35 -8.20
N VAL A 381 -23.30 6.19 -7.58
CA VAL A 381 -22.52 4.96 -7.71
C VAL A 381 -23.27 3.82 -7.02
N ARG A 382 -23.42 2.71 -7.72
CA ARG A 382 -24.00 1.49 -7.12
C ARG A 382 -23.03 0.95 -6.07
N GLY A 383 -23.52 0.79 -4.86
CA GLY A 383 -22.79 0.20 -3.74
C GLY A 383 -23.45 -1.07 -3.23
N MET A 384 -22.74 -1.76 -2.35
CA MET A 384 -23.21 -2.96 -1.63
C MET A 384 -22.76 -2.88 -0.18
N TYR A 385 -23.60 -3.42 0.73
CA TYR A 385 -23.27 -3.62 2.13
C TYR A 385 -23.38 -5.11 2.49
N GLY A 386 -22.56 -5.58 3.45
CA GLY A 386 -22.57 -6.97 3.93
C GLY A 386 -21.51 -7.88 3.28
N ALA A 387 -20.79 -7.42 2.28
CA ALA A 387 -19.75 -8.21 1.61
C ALA A 387 -18.34 -8.08 2.23
N ILE A 388 -18.14 -7.15 3.17
CA ILE A 388 -16.85 -6.95 3.85
C ILE A 388 -16.75 -7.96 5.02
N PRO A 389 -15.63 -8.69 5.13
CA PRO A 389 -15.37 -9.54 6.28
C PRO A 389 -15.34 -8.75 7.59
N PRO A 390 -15.81 -9.32 8.72
CA PRO A 390 -15.68 -8.69 10.03
C PRO A 390 -14.22 -8.31 10.34
N GLY A 391 -14.00 -7.13 10.92
CA GLY A 391 -12.68 -6.62 11.29
C GLY A 391 -11.82 -6.11 10.12
N PHE A 392 -12.35 -6.09 8.91
CA PHE A 392 -11.62 -5.58 7.73
C PHE A 392 -11.24 -4.10 7.90
N ASP A 393 -12.13 -3.32 8.48
CA ASP A 393 -11.98 -1.87 8.65
C ASP A 393 -10.85 -1.45 9.63
N GLU A 394 -10.37 -2.40 10.44
CA GLU A 394 -9.26 -2.18 11.39
C GLU A 394 -8.05 -3.12 11.13
N ARG A 395 -8.14 -3.98 10.14
CA ARG A 395 -7.15 -5.03 9.86
C ARG A 395 -5.73 -4.50 9.66
N GLN A 396 -5.59 -3.29 9.16
CA GLN A 396 -4.30 -2.66 8.90
C GLN A 396 -3.78 -1.81 10.07
N GLY A 397 -4.44 -1.86 11.23
CA GLY A 397 -4.12 -1.05 12.40
C GLY A 397 -4.63 0.40 12.31
N PHE A 398 -5.41 0.71 11.27
CA PHE A 398 -6.10 1.99 11.11
C PHE A 398 -7.50 1.78 10.51
N ARG A 399 -8.38 2.76 10.66
CA ARG A 399 -9.77 2.67 10.21
C ARG A 399 -9.89 2.92 8.72
N SER A 400 -10.50 1.97 8.00
CA SER A 400 -10.90 2.17 6.62
C SER A 400 -12.42 2.44 6.50
N GLY A 401 -12.82 3.09 5.41
CA GLY A 401 -14.23 3.39 5.11
C GLY A 401 -14.92 2.34 4.26
N GLY A 402 -14.15 1.45 3.66
CA GLY A 402 -14.67 0.45 2.73
C GLY A 402 -13.79 0.31 1.49
N ILE A 403 -14.37 -0.25 0.46
CA ILE A 403 -13.68 -0.61 -0.79
C ILE A 403 -14.32 0.17 -1.93
N ILE A 404 -13.50 0.95 -2.66
CA ILE A 404 -13.90 1.61 -3.91
C ILE A 404 -13.40 0.78 -5.09
N SER A 405 -14.26 0.51 -6.06
CA SER A 405 -13.99 -0.53 -7.03
C SER A 405 -14.32 -0.18 -8.48
N HIS A 406 -14.22 -1.19 -9.35
CA HIS A 406 -14.40 -1.13 -10.80
C HIS A 406 -15.55 -0.21 -11.26
N GLY A 407 -16.73 -0.34 -10.67
CA GLY A 407 -17.90 0.48 -11.04
C GLY A 407 -17.69 1.99 -10.85
N PHE A 408 -16.82 2.42 -9.93
CA PHE A 408 -16.39 3.80 -9.81
C PHE A 408 -15.40 4.17 -10.91
N PHE A 409 -14.42 3.30 -11.19
CA PHE A 409 -13.28 3.61 -12.04
C PHE A 409 -13.56 3.51 -13.54
N ARG A 410 -14.58 2.75 -13.98
CA ARG A 410 -14.85 2.43 -15.40
C ARG A 410 -15.05 3.62 -16.33
N ALA A 411 -15.23 4.83 -15.78
CA ALA A 411 -15.33 6.06 -16.58
C ALA A 411 -13.97 6.72 -16.84
N PHE A 412 -12.88 6.20 -16.27
CA PHE A 412 -11.59 6.86 -16.25
C PHE A 412 -10.48 5.98 -16.83
N ALA A 413 -9.41 6.62 -17.27
CA ALA A 413 -8.10 6.03 -17.32
C ALA A 413 -7.45 6.23 -15.94
N VAL A 414 -7.19 5.14 -15.23
CA VAL A 414 -6.66 5.14 -13.85
C VAL A 414 -5.21 4.69 -13.88
N THR A 415 -4.29 5.60 -13.62
CA THR A 415 -2.85 5.28 -13.53
C THR A 415 -2.43 5.12 -12.09
N PHE A 416 -1.71 4.04 -11.78
CA PHE A 416 -1.10 3.76 -10.49
C PHE A 416 0.40 4.03 -10.60
N ASP A 417 0.88 4.99 -9.83
CA ASP A 417 2.28 5.38 -9.75
C ASP A 417 2.82 5.14 -8.34
N PHE A 418 3.49 4.00 -8.15
CA PHE A 418 4.06 3.62 -6.86
C PHE A 418 5.39 4.34 -6.54
N GLN A 419 6.01 5.03 -7.51
CA GLN A 419 7.16 5.91 -7.25
C GLN A 419 6.68 7.22 -6.63
N ALA A 420 5.64 7.81 -7.20
CA ALA A 420 5.06 9.07 -6.71
C ALA A 420 4.00 8.85 -5.62
N MET A 421 3.61 7.62 -5.32
CA MET A 421 2.51 7.25 -4.42
C MET A 421 1.23 8.01 -4.76
N ALA A 422 0.85 8.00 -6.04
CA ALA A 422 -0.29 8.74 -6.55
C ALA A 422 -1.08 7.95 -7.61
N LEU A 423 -2.41 8.15 -7.58
CA LEU A 423 -3.28 7.78 -8.68
C LEU A 423 -3.49 9.01 -9.57
N TYR A 424 -3.52 8.79 -10.89
CA TYR A 424 -3.93 9.81 -11.85
C TYR A 424 -5.23 9.34 -12.51
N LEU A 425 -6.33 10.08 -12.32
CA LEU A 425 -7.64 9.79 -12.91
C LEU A 425 -7.94 10.82 -14.01
N LYS A 426 -8.10 10.33 -15.25
CA LYS A 426 -8.42 11.15 -16.42
C LYS A 426 -9.71 10.70 -17.09
#